data_76f20ef2d2f784533c31e818fd4570af
#
_entry.id   76f20ef2d2f784533c31e818fd4570af
#
_cell.length_a   1.000
_cell.length_b   1.000
_cell.length_c   1.000
_cell.angle_alpha   90.00
_cell.angle_beta   90.00
_cell.angle_gamma   90.00
#
_symmetry.space_group_name_H-M   'P 1'
#
loop_
_entity.id
_entity.type
_entity.pdbx_description
1 polymer ?
#
loop_
_entity_poly.entity_id
_entity_poly.type
_entity_poly.pdbx_seq_one_letter_code
_entity_poly.pdbx_strand_id
1 'polypeptide(L)'
;MTKLLVVVDYQNDFIDGSLGFEEAAKIKDNILALLENHQGDVAFTFDTHDENYLITQEGKKLPIYHCIRDTLGWKMPSDFDVYLKNAKKIFYKNTFGSLELANFLKQNYYESIEFCGLVSHICVFSNIILAQSASINSKIILHKNATASFNKSLENSAYEILQAYGIELL
;
A
#
# COMPACT_ATOMS: atom_id res chain seq x y z
N MET A 1 -4.98 22.87 2.83
CA MET A 1 -4.55 21.67 3.58
C MET A 1 -3.80 20.77 2.64
N THR A 2 -2.54 20.47 2.95
CA THR A 2 -1.73 19.56 2.13
C THR A 2 -2.04 18.13 2.53
N LYS A 3 -2.60 17.35 1.61
CA LYS A 3 -2.99 15.94 1.82
C LYS A 3 -2.20 15.03 0.91
N LEU A 4 -1.90 13.84 1.38
CA LEU A 4 -1.31 12.77 0.57
C LEU A 4 -2.18 11.50 0.69
N LEU A 5 -2.58 10.94 -0.43
CA LEU A 5 -3.14 9.60 -0.51
C LEU A 5 -2.08 8.63 -1.00
N VAL A 6 -1.84 7.55 -0.25
CA VAL A 6 -0.89 6.50 -0.61
C VAL A 6 -1.67 5.22 -0.93
N VAL A 7 -1.59 4.79 -2.18
CA VAL A 7 -2.13 3.49 -2.62
C VAL A 7 -1.00 2.47 -2.54
N VAL A 8 -1.15 1.51 -1.64
CA VAL A 8 -0.13 0.51 -1.34
C VAL A 8 -0.37 -0.75 -2.15
N ASP A 9 0.58 -1.09 -3.02
CA ASP A 9 0.74 -2.40 -3.69
C ASP A 9 -0.55 -3.01 -4.28
N TYR A 10 -1.44 -2.20 -4.87
CA TYR A 10 -2.66 -2.71 -5.51
C TYR A 10 -2.36 -3.30 -6.89
N GLN A 11 -1.49 -4.31 -6.92
CA GLN A 11 -0.94 -4.97 -8.11
C GLN A 11 -1.71 -6.25 -8.47
N ASN A 12 -1.70 -6.63 -9.76
CA ASN A 12 -2.47 -7.77 -10.25
C ASN A 12 -2.14 -9.08 -9.52
N ASP A 13 -0.87 -9.33 -9.16
CA ASP A 13 -0.50 -10.55 -8.43
C ASP A 13 -1.17 -10.66 -7.06
N PHE A 14 -1.49 -9.53 -6.40
CA PHE A 14 -2.22 -9.53 -5.13
C PHE A 14 -3.74 -9.48 -5.30
N ILE A 15 -4.25 -9.17 -6.50
CA ILE A 15 -5.69 -9.08 -6.76
C ILE A 15 -6.24 -10.44 -7.20
N ASP A 16 -5.75 -10.96 -8.33
CA ASP A 16 -6.21 -12.19 -8.96
C ASP A 16 -5.06 -13.04 -9.55
N GLY A 17 -3.80 -12.61 -9.35
CA GLY A 17 -2.60 -13.33 -9.78
C GLY A 17 -2.10 -14.34 -8.75
N SER A 18 -0.77 -14.52 -8.67
CA SER A 18 -0.12 -15.59 -7.91
C SER A 18 -0.40 -15.58 -6.40
N LEU A 19 -0.69 -14.43 -5.82
CA LEU A 19 -1.07 -14.24 -4.41
C LEU A 19 -2.46 -13.60 -4.27
N GLY A 20 -3.29 -13.70 -5.31
CA GLY A 20 -4.63 -13.11 -5.34
C GLY A 20 -5.60 -13.76 -4.36
N PHE A 21 -6.59 -12.98 -3.90
CA PHE A 21 -7.66 -13.43 -3.01
C PHE A 21 -8.94 -12.64 -3.26
N GLU A 22 -10.09 -13.24 -2.94
CA GLU A 22 -11.40 -12.72 -3.32
C GLU A 22 -11.66 -11.28 -2.85
N GLU A 23 -11.30 -10.96 -1.60
CA GLU A 23 -11.53 -9.63 -1.00
C GLU A 23 -10.70 -8.53 -1.67
N ALA A 24 -9.54 -8.88 -2.27
CA ALA A 24 -8.68 -7.91 -2.94
C ALA A 24 -9.36 -7.26 -4.15
N ALA A 25 -10.11 -8.04 -4.94
CA ALA A 25 -10.84 -7.52 -6.09
C ALA A 25 -12.00 -6.59 -5.68
N LYS A 26 -12.62 -6.84 -4.52
CA LYS A 26 -13.79 -6.10 -4.04
C LYS A 26 -13.50 -4.65 -3.64
N ILE A 27 -12.25 -4.31 -3.33
CA ILE A 27 -11.88 -2.96 -2.88
C ILE A 27 -11.51 -2.02 -4.03
N LYS A 28 -11.45 -2.49 -5.28
CA LYS A 28 -11.03 -1.69 -6.43
C LYS A 28 -11.82 -0.39 -6.57
N ASP A 29 -13.14 -0.49 -6.57
CA ASP A 29 -14.01 0.66 -6.77
C ASP A 29 -13.91 1.67 -5.62
N ASN A 30 -13.67 1.20 -4.39
CA ASN A 30 -13.44 2.07 -3.25
C ASN A 30 -12.10 2.83 -3.38
N ILE A 31 -11.03 2.18 -3.85
CA ILE A 31 -9.75 2.86 -4.10
C ILE A 31 -9.89 3.89 -5.22
N LEU A 32 -10.58 3.54 -6.33
CA LEU A 32 -10.82 4.47 -7.42
C LEU A 32 -11.65 5.68 -6.96
N ALA A 33 -12.70 5.46 -6.14
CA ALA A 33 -13.49 6.54 -5.57
C ALA A 33 -12.66 7.46 -4.65
N LEU A 34 -11.73 6.92 -3.88
CA LEU A 34 -10.79 7.72 -3.10
C LEU A 34 -9.90 8.57 -4.02
N LEU A 35 -9.32 7.97 -5.05
CA LEU A 35 -8.45 8.67 -6.02
C LEU A 35 -9.20 9.78 -6.75
N GLU A 36 -10.43 9.53 -7.19
CA GLU A 36 -11.26 10.50 -7.91
C GLU A 36 -11.63 11.72 -7.05
N ASN A 37 -11.90 11.51 -5.76
CA ASN A 37 -12.33 12.56 -4.85
C ASN A 37 -11.19 13.20 -4.05
N HIS A 38 -9.95 12.68 -4.14
CA HIS A 38 -8.83 13.19 -3.38
C HIS A 38 -8.35 14.55 -3.92
N GLN A 39 -8.29 15.53 -3.00
CA GLN A 39 -7.81 16.89 -3.33
C GLN A 39 -6.43 17.10 -2.70
N GLY A 40 -5.42 16.47 -3.26
CA GLY A 40 -4.05 16.54 -2.77
C GLY A 40 -3.09 15.75 -3.65
N ASP A 41 -1.90 15.50 -3.13
CA ASP A 41 -0.92 14.66 -3.81
C ASP A 41 -1.32 13.17 -3.69
N VAL A 42 -1.01 12.38 -4.71
CA VAL A 42 -1.18 10.94 -4.72
C VAL A 42 0.18 10.27 -4.90
N ALA A 43 0.44 9.24 -4.12
CA ALA A 43 1.61 8.40 -4.27
C ALA A 43 1.22 6.92 -4.32
N PHE A 44 2.08 6.12 -4.92
CA PHE A 44 1.90 4.67 -5.04
C PHE A 44 3.12 3.94 -4.52
N THR A 45 2.92 2.79 -3.91
CA THR A 45 3.99 1.83 -3.71
C THR A 45 3.79 0.62 -4.61
N PHE A 46 4.88 0.02 -5.06
CA PHE A 46 4.90 -1.21 -5.83
C PHE A 46 5.85 -2.18 -5.17
N ASP A 47 5.32 -3.30 -4.73
CA ASP A 47 6.15 -4.43 -4.41
C ASP A 47 6.86 -4.89 -5.68
N THR A 48 8.18 -5.08 -5.61
CA THR A 48 8.99 -5.23 -6.81
C THR A 48 10.14 -6.18 -6.56
N HIS A 49 10.04 -7.36 -7.13
CA HIS A 49 11.03 -8.42 -7.05
C HIS A 49 11.70 -8.68 -8.41
N ASP A 50 12.75 -9.47 -8.37
CA ASP A 50 13.45 -9.98 -9.54
C ASP A 50 13.55 -11.53 -9.49
N GLU A 51 14.28 -12.10 -10.43
CA GLU A 51 14.51 -13.54 -10.54
C GLU A 51 15.20 -14.17 -9.31
N ASN A 52 15.83 -13.36 -8.47
CA ASN A 52 16.52 -13.79 -7.25
C ASN A 52 15.59 -13.86 -6.03
N TYR A 53 14.30 -13.58 -6.20
CA TYR A 53 13.34 -13.54 -5.08
C TYR A 53 13.42 -14.77 -4.18
N LEU A 54 13.49 -15.99 -4.73
CA LEU A 54 13.47 -17.25 -3.96
C LEU A 54 14.66 -17.44 -3.04
N ILE A 55 15.79 -16.73 -3.25
CA ILE A 55 16.94 -16.80 -2.35
C ILE A 55 16.90 -15.76 -1.22
N THR A 56 15.94 -14.83 -1.28
CA THR A 56 15.70 -13.86 -0.19
C THR A 56 15.13 -14.54 1.06
N GLN A 57 15.14 -13.84 2.20
CA GLN A 57 14.51 -14.36 3.42
C GLN A 57 12.99 -14.49 3.27
N GLU A 58 12.35 -13.61 2.51
CA GLU A 58 10.93 -13.69 2.19
C GLU A 58 10.65 -14.87 1.29
N GLY A 59 11.36 -14.99 0.17
CA GLY A 59 11.17 -16.08 -0.79
C GLY A 59 11.42 -17.47 -0.23
N LYS A 60 12.29 -17.61 0.78
CA LYS A 60 12.46 -18.88 1.51
C LYS A 60 11.23 -19.26 2.34
N LYS A 61 10.45 -18.30 2.82
CA LYS A 61 9.23 -18.50 3.62
C LYS A 61 7.98 -18.57 2.76
N LEU A 62 7.94 -17.80 1.69
CA LEU A 62 6.87 -17.73 0.71
C LEU A 62 7.43 -18.02 -0.69
N PRO A 63 7.65 -19.30 -1.06
CA PRO A 63 8.32 -19.65 -2.32
C PRO A 63 7.41 -19.54 -3.55
N ILE A 64 6.77 -18.40 -3.70
CA ILE A 64 5.85 -18.08 -4.80
C ILE A 64 6.34 -16.80 -5.47
N TYR A 65 6.78 -16.89 -6.72
CA TYR A 65 7.10 -15.69 -7.49
C TYR A 65 5.89 -14.79 -7.64
N HIS A 66 6.06 -13.54 -7.28
CA HIS A 66 5.05 -12.49 -7.42
C HIS A 66 5.72 -11.13 -7.64
N CYS A 67 4.99 -10.21 -8.22
CA CYS A 67 5.43 -8.85 -8.46
C CYS A 67 6.83 -8.74 -9.09
N ILE A 68 7.16 -9.68 -9.98
CA ILE A 68 8.42 -9.63 -10.74
C ILE A 68 8.34 -8.43 -11.69
N ARG A 69 9.33 -7.55 -11.61
CA ARG A 69 9.37 -6.28 -12.36
C ARG A 69 9.01 -6.48 -13.83
N ASP A 70 8.20 -5.57 -14.36
CA ASP A 70 7.75 -5.49 -15.74
C ASP A 70 6.81 -6.62 -16.21
N THR A 71 6.47 -7.60 -15.36
CA THR A 71 5.44 -8.61 -15.66
C THR A 71 4.03 -8.02 -15.54
N LEU A 72 3.04 -8.74 -16.08
CA LEU A 72 1.63 -8.37 -15.91
C LEU A 72 1.20 -8.38 -14.43
N GLY A 73 1.68 -9.37 -13.66
CA GLY A 73 1.39 -9.48 -12.24
C GLY A 73 1.91 -8.31 -11.40
N TRP A 74 3.05 -7.74 -11.79
CA TRP A 74 3.62 -6.56 -11.15
C TRP A 74 2.83 -5.28 -11.44
N LYS A 75 2.15 -5.17 -12.57
CA LYS A 75 1.37 -3.98 -12.93
C LYS A 75 0.12 -3.85 -12.06
N MET A 76 -0.36 -2.63 -11.90
CA MET A 76 -1.72 -2.36 -11.41
C MET A 76 -2.73 -2.54 -12.54
N PRO A 77 -4.03 -2.73 -12.24
CA PRO A 77 -5.08 -2.70 -13.25
C PRO A 77 -5.06 -1.40 -14.07
N SER A 78 -5.41 -1.47 -15.36
CA SER A 78 -5.34 -0.32 -16.29
C SER A 78 -6.22 0.87 -15.87
N ASP A 79 -7.24 0.66 -15.06
CA ASP A 79 -8.05 1.74 -14.47
C ASP A 79 -7.20 2.73 -13.65
N PHE A 80 -6.03 2.31 -13.19
CA PHE A 80 -5.11 3.14 -12.40
C PHE A 80 -4.12 3.95 -13.24
N ASP A 81 -4.01 3.69 -14.55
CA ASP A 81 -2.97 4.30 -15.41
C ASP A 81 -2.98 5.84 -15.41
N VAL A 82 -4.17 6.45 -15.40
CA VAL A 82 -4.31 7.90 -15.36
C VAL A 82 -3.77 8.49 -14.04
N TYR A 83 -3.99 7.79 -12.94
CA TYR A 83 -3.52 8.22 -11.62
C TYR A 83 -2.02 7.98 -11.46
N LEU A 84 -1.50 6.86 -11.96
CA LEU A 84 -0.06 6.56 -11.97
C LEU A 84 0.72 7.60 -12.78
N LYS A 85 0.19 8.01 -13.94
CA LYS A 85 0.81 9.05 -14.79
C LYS A 85 0.89 10.42 -14.09
N ASN A 86 -0.10 10.73 -13.24
CA ASN A 86 -0.21 12.00 -12.54
C ASN A 86 0.28 11.92 -11.07
N ALA A 87 0.82 10.77 -10.65
CA ALA A 87 1.28 10.57 -9.30
C ALA A 87 2.41 11.53 -8.92
N LYS A 88 2.36 12.04 -7.70
CA LYS A 88 3.46 12.81 -7.10
C LYS A 88 4.75 12.02 -7.07
N LYS A 89 4.64 10.74 -6.68
CA LYS A 89 5.77 9.81 -6.65
C LYS A 89 5.28 8.35 -6.64
N ILE A 90 6.08 7.49 -7.27
CA ILE A 90 5.94 6.04 -7.22
C ILE A 90 7.18 5.48 -6.51
N PHE A 91 6.95 4.62 -5.52
CA PHE A 91 7.99 3.98 -4.72
C PHE A 91 8.05 2.49 -5.04
N TYR A 92 9.18 2.04 -5.55
CA TYR A 92 9.44 0.63 -5.79
C TYR A 92 10.20 0.05 -4.60
N LYS A 93 9.70 -1.03 -4.03
CA LYS A 93 10.27 -1.64 -2.84
C LYS A 93 10.30 -3.17 -2.98
N ASN A 94 11.25 -3.81 -2.32
CA ASN A 94 11.37 -5.26 -2.22
C ASN A 94 11.23 -5.75 -0.77
N THR A 95 10.56 -4.96 0.05
CA THR A 95 10.25 -5.22 1.46
C THR A 95 8.83 -4.74 1.74
N PHE A 96 8.21 -5.19 2.82
CA PHE A 96 6.81 -4.85 3.12
C PHE A 96 6.59 -3.35 3.28
N GLY A 97 7.44 -2.64 4.02
CA GLY A 97 7.42 -1.20 4.13
C GLY A 97 8.44 -0.52 3.21
N SER A 98 8.16 0.68 2.76
CA SER A 98 9.04 1.49 1.92
C SER A 98 9.83 2.51 2.75
N LEU A 99 11.14 2.30 2.88
CA LEU A 99 12.03 3.29 3.48
C LEU A 99 12.12 4.56 2.63
N GLU A 100 11.98 4.45 1.31
CA GLU A 100 11.96 5.62 0.43
C GLU A 100 10.72 6.49 0.65
N LEU A 101 9.54 5.88 0.87
CA LEU A 101 8.33 6.60 1.27
C LEU A 101 8.55 7.30 2.62
N ALA A 102 9.09 6.61 3.60
CA ALA A 102 9.38 7.20 4.91
C ALA A 102 10.35 8.40 4.79
N ASN A 103 11.42 8.26 4.01
CA ASN A 103 12.36 9.35 3.77
C ASN A 103 11.72 10.52 3.01
N PHE A 104 10.85 10.25 2.06
CA PHE A 104 10.07 11.26 1.37
C PHE A 104 9.17 12.03 2.34
N LEU A 105 8.48 11.35 3.26
CA LEU A 105 7.61 11.97 4.27
C LEU A 105 8.39 12.82 5.29
N LYS A 106 9.62 12.44 5.61
CA LYS A 106 10.51 13.28 6.45
C LYS A 106 10.87 14.62 5.81
N GLN A 107 10.89 14.68 4.49
CA GLN A 107 11.29 15.86 3.72
C GLN A 107 10.09 16.69 3.22
N ASN A 108 8.90 16.12 3.23
CA ASN A 108 7.69 16.73 2.71
C ASN A 108 6.57 16.64 3.75
N TYR A 109 6.18 17.79 4.28
CA TYR A 109 5.11 17.85 5.27
C TYR A 109 3.73 17.76 4.61
N TYR A 110 2.89 16.89 5.17
CA TYR A 110 1.46 16.78 4.87
C TYR A 110 0.66 16.89 6.17
N GLU A 111 -0.43 17.63 6.15
CA GLU A 111 -1.35 17.71 7.31
C GLU A 111 -2.04 16.36 7.55
N SER A 112 -2.41 15.65 6.48
CA SER A 112 -2.91 14.27 6.54
C SER A 112 -2.24 13.37 5.51
N ILE A 113 -1.99 12.13 5.93
CA ILE A 113 -1.49 11.06 5.09
C ILE A 113 -2.49 9.92 5.18
N GLU A 114 -3.11 9.60 4.05
CA GLU A 114 -4.19 8.62 3.94
C GLU A 114 -3.68 7.37 3.24
N PHE A 115 -4.06 6.19 3.72
CA PHE A 115 -3.61 4.91 3.20
C PHE A 115 -4.77 4.04 2.74
N CYS A 116 -4.57 3.34 1.63
CA CYS A 116 -5.41 2.26 1.11
C CYS A 116 -4.54 1.23 0.36
N GLY A 117 -5.13 0.16 -0.14
CA GLY A 117 -4.42 -0.87 -0.92
C GLY A 117 -4.25 -2.19 -0.20
N LEU A 118 -3.21 -2.94 -0.51
CA LEU A 118 -2.99 -4.32 -0.10
C LEU A 118 -1.61 -4.55 0.53
N VAL A 119 -1.43 -5.52 1.37
CA VAL A 119 -2.41 -6.25 2.18
C VAL A 119 -2.50 -5.55 3.52
N SER A 120 -3.71 -5.42 4.07
CA SER A 120 -3.99 -4.56 5.23
C SER A 120 -3.07 -4.80 6.44
N HIS A 121 -2.78 -6.07 6.77
CA HIS A 121 -1.95 -6.43 7.93
C HIS A 121 -0.45 -6.64 7.60
N ILE A 122 -0.03 -6.42 6.35
CA ILE A 122 1.36 -6.60 5.90
C ILE A 122 1.91 -5.29 5.33
N CYS A 123 1.82 -5.06 4.02
CA CYS A 123 2.42 -3.89 3.37
C CYS A 123 1.74 -2.58 3.79
N VAL A 124 0.41 -2.55 3.89
CA VAL A 124 -0.33 -1.37 4.34
C VAL A 124 0.07 -1.02 5.79
N PHE A 125 -0.01 -2.00 6.70
CA PHE A 125 0.40 -1.83 8.10
C PHE A 125 1.84 -1.35 8.21
N SER A 126 2.79 -1.98 7.50
CA SER A 126 4.21 -1.63 7.56
C SER A 126 4.47 -0.20 7.09
N ASN A 127 3.82 0.23 6.00
CA ASN A 127 3.96 1.60 5.50
C ASN A 127 3.34 2.64 6.44
N ILE A 128 2.22 2.33 7.09
CA ILE A 128 1.60 3.20 8.09
C ILE A 128 2.53 3.41 9.28
N ILE A 129 3.14 2.36 9.82
CA ILE A 129 4.08 2.46 10.96
C ILE A 129 5.31 3.27 10.58
N LEU A 130 5.83 3.10 9.37
CA LEU A 130 6.94 3.91 8.87
C LEU A 130 6.54 5.38 8.69
N ALA A 131 5.35 5.65 8.16
CA ALA A 131 4.83 7.01 8.02
C ALA A 131 4.62 7.68 9.38
N GLN A 132 4.05 6.98 10.35
CA GLN A 132 3.90 7.46 11.72
C GLN A 132 5.26 7.85 12.34
N SER A 133 6.29 7.03 12.08
CA SER A 133 7.65 7.30 12.57
C SER A 133 8.34 8.46 11.84
N ALA A 134 7.97 8.70 10.58
CA ALA A 134 8.58 9.73 9.73
C ALA A 134 7.91 11.10 9.86
N SER A 135 6.62 11.16 10.26
CA SER A 135 5.77 12.37 10.16
C SER A 135 5.06 12.66 11.49
N ILE A 136 5.80 13.19 12.45
CA ILE A 136 5.34 13.38 13.84
C ILE A 136 4.12 14.33 13.99
N ASN A 137 3.86 15.19 13.02
CA ASN A 137 2.79 16.20 13.07
C ASN A 137 1.67 15.93 12.04
N SER A 138 1.74 14.82 11.30
CA SER A 138 0.73 14.47 10.32
C SER A 138 -0.35 13.60 10.95
N LYS A 139 -1.61 13.84 10.57
CA LYS A 139 -2.70 12.92 10.85
C LYS A 139 -2.57 11.71 9.91
N ILE A 140 -2.49 10.52 10.47
CA ILE A 140 -2.43 9.28 9.67
C ILE A 140 -3.80 8.62 9.67
N ILE A 141 -4.27 8.25 8.48
CA ILE A 141 -5.60 7.70 8.25
C ILE A 141 -5.50 6.42 7.43
N LEU A 142 -6.26 5.39 7.81
CA LEU A 142 -6.46 4.18 7.02
C LEU A 142 -7.93 4.06 6.59
N HIS A 143 -8.18 3.95 5.30
CA HIS A 143 -9.50 3.67 4.74
C HIS A 143 -9.78 2.16 4.76
N LYS A 144 -10.54 1.68 5.76
CA LYS A 144 -10.83 0.24 5.95
C LYS A 144 -11.61 -0.39 4.80
N ASN A 145 -12.47 0.38 4.16
CA ASN A 145 -13.24 -0.08 3.00
C ASN A 145 -12.42 -0.18 1.70
N ALA A 146 -11.21 0.38 1.71
CA ALA A 146 -10.29 0.41 0.58
C ALA A 146 -8.98 -0.37 0.86
N THR A 147 -9.00 -1.27 1.84
CA THR A 147 -7.93 -2.24 2.11
C THR A 147 -8.54 -3.60 2.41
N ALA A 148 -7.77 -4.68 2.23
CA ALA A 148 -8.25 -6.04 2.45
C ALA A 148 -7.12 -6.98 2.88
N SER A 149 -7.53 -8.13 3.43
CA SER A 149 -6.64 -9.22 3.81
C SER A 149 -7.26 -10.57 3.50
N PHE A 150 -6.42 -11.54 3.14
CA PHE A 150 -6.76 -12.96 3.07
C PHE A 150 -6.92 -13.61 4.47
N ASN A 151 -6.56 -12.91 5.54
CA ASN A 151 -6.66 -13.37 6.93
C ASN A 151 -7.36 -12.32 7.79
N LYS A 152 -8.66 -12.52 8.01
CA LYS A 152 -9.51 -11.58 8.75
C LYS A 152 -9.10 -11.39 10.20
N SER A 153 -8.58 -12.43 10.85
CA SER A 153 -8.10 -12.33 12.23
C SER A 153 -6.88 -11.43 12.35
N LEU A 154 -5.88 -11.60 11.46
CA LEU A 154 -4.70 -10.75 11.42
C LEU A 154 -5.04 -9.32 11.02
N GLU A 155 -5.98 -9.13 10.10
CA GLU A 155 -6.47 -7.80 9.73
C GLU A 155 -7.08 -7.07 10.93
N ASN A 156 -7.95 -7.74 11.70
CA ASN A 156 -8.55 -7.14 12.90
C ASN A 156 -7.47 -6.80 13.94
N SER A 157 -6.52 -7.69 14.16
CA SER A 157 -5.39 -7.42 15.07
C SER A 157 -4.56 -6.21 14.60
N ALA A 158 -4.31 -6.09 13.29
CA ALA A 158 -3.62 -4.93 12.73
C ALA A 158 -4.40 -3.63 12.99
N TYR A 159 -5.71 -3.63 12.80
CA TYR A 159 -6.56 -2.47 13.08
C TYR A 159 -6.52 -2.06 14.57
N GLU A 160 -6.62 -3.03 15.48
CA GLU A 160 -6.51 -2.76 16.93
C GLU A 160 -5.16 -2.12 17.28
N ILE A 161 -4.06 -2.64 16.73
CA ILE A 161 -2.73 -2.09 16.94
C ILE A 161 -2.63 -0.68 16.36
N LEU A 162 -3.09 -0.46 15.13
CA LEU A 162 -3.06 0.87 14.50
C LEU A 162 -3.86 1.91 15.31
N GLN A 163 -5.03 1.53 15.84
CA GLN A 163 -5.81 2.41 16.72
C GLN A 163 -5.04 2.76 18.01
N ALA A 164 -4.31 1.79 18.60
CA ALA A 164 -3.47 2.04 19.76
C ALA A 164 -2.31 3.01 19.47
N TYR A 165 -1.85 3.07 18.21
CA TYR A 165 -0.88 4.09 17.72
C TYR A 165 -1.52 5.46 17.43
N GLY A 166 -2.84 5.60 17.57
CA GLY A 166 -3.55 6.83 17.26
C GLY A 166 -3.87 7.04 15.79
N ILE A 167 -3.76 5.98 14.98
CA ILE A 167 -4.15 6.01 13.55
C ILE A 167 -5.68 6.05 13.46
N GLU A 168 -6.22 6.97 12.66
CA GLU A 168 -7.64 7.04 12.39
C GLU A 168 -8.05 5.98 11.37
N LEU A 169 -9.10 5.21 11.69
CA LEU A 169 -9.67 4.20 10.80
C LEU A 169 -11.04 4.68 10.27
N LEU A 170 -11.16 4.86 8.95
CA LEU A 170 -12.38 5.28 8.27
C LEU A 170 -13.04 4.12 7.52
#